data_17289815df7e1d12c1d6c4d0fabe4688
#
_entry.id   17289815df7e1d12c1d6c4d0fabe4688
#
_cell.length_a   1.000
_cell.length_b   1.000
_cell.length_c   1.000
_cell.angle_alpha   90.00
_cell.angle_beta   90.00
_cell.angle_gamma   90.00
#
_symmetry.space_group_name_H-M   'P 1'
#
loop_
_entity.id
_entity.type
_entity.pdbx_description
1 polymer ?
#
loop_
_entity_poly.entity_id
_entity_poly.type
_entity_poly.pdbx_seq_one_letter_code
_entity_poly.pdbx_strand_id
1 'polypeptide(L)'
;MAGEEALFELESADHSAGFEALPGMALEDLMAPDWADALSGVEDELRSALAFVAAEATGGTHVLPAASNILRAFRQPLADVKVLILGQDPYPTPGHAVGLSFAVSGQTRPIPRSLSNIYREMESDLGLPPRVHGDLSAWTGQGVLLLNRVLSVAAGAAGSHRGKGWEAITTAAVTAVAGRRNTAGQQSPLVAILWGKDAEAVQPLLGGAPVVVSAHPSPLSASRGFFGSRPFSRANALLRMQGADPVIWELPPLP
;
A
#
# COMPACT_ATOMS: atom_id res chain seq x y z
N MET A 1 -27.00 -4.01 -31.12
CA MET A 1 -27.08 -2.56 -30.83
C MET A 1 -27.10 -2.24 -29.33
N ALA A 2 -27.74 -3.00 -28.46
CA ALA A 2 -27.70 -2.75 -26.99
C ALA A 2 -26.35 -3.05 -26.31
N GLY A 3 -25.45 -3.77 -26.94
CA GLY A 3 -24.13 -4.09 -26.38
C GLY A 3 -23.06 -3.02 -26.62
N GLU A 4 -23.20 -2.21 -27.66
CA GLU A 4 -22.26 -1.13 -27.98
C GLU A 4 -22.55 0.13 -27.15
N GLU A 5 -23.82 0.43 -26.86
CA GLU A 5 -24.17 1.53 -25.97
C GLU A 5 -23.70 1.31 -24.53
N ALA A 6 -23.79 0.08 -24.01
CA ALA A 6 -23.30 -0.25 -22.67
C ALA A 6 -21.76 -0.20 -22.54
N LEU A 7 -21.02 -0.47 -23.64
CA LEU A 7 -19.56 -0.28 -23.68
C LEU A 7 -19.20 1.21 -23.72
N PHE A 8 -19.97 2.05 -24.42
CA PHE A 8 -19.76 3.48 -24.51
C PHE A 8 -20.08 4.21 -23.20
N GLU A 9 -21.07 3.74 -22.43
CA GLU A 9 -21.38 4.29 -21.09
C GLU A 9 -20.28 3.97 -20.06
N LEU A 10 -19.55 2.84 -20.21
CA LEU A 10 -18.39 2.54 -19.36
C LEU A 10 -17.14 3.35 -19.73
N GLU A 11 -17.05 3.90 -20.95
CA GLU A 11 -15.98 4.77 -21.40
C GLU A 11 -16.14 6.23 -20.96
N SER A 12 -17.33 6.65 -20.50
CA SER A 12 -17.62 8.03 -20.08
C SER A 12 -17.55 8.28 -18.56
N ALA A 13 -17.08 7.32 -17.78
CA ALA A 13 -16.82 7.57 -16.37
C ALA A 13 -15.77 8.68 -16.22
N ASP A 14 -16.12 9.77 -15.55
CA ASP A 14 -15.21 10.88 -15.29
C ASP A 14 -14.07 10.42 -14.37
N HIS A 15 -12.97 10.00 -14.99
CA HIS A 15 -11.77 9.54 -14.28
C HIS A 15 -11.02 10.67 -13.58
N SER A 16 -11.38 11.96 -13.84
CA SER A 16 -10.82 13.12 -13.16
C SER A 16 -11.55 13.47 -11.87
N ALA A 17 -12.71 12.84 -11.62
CA ALA A 17 -13.56 13.18 -10.47
C ALA A 17 -12.80 13.15 -9.14
N GLY A 18 -12.84 14.26 -8.43
CA GLY A 18 -12.24 14.44 -7.10
C GLY A 18 -10.75 14.74 -7.08
N PHE A 19 -10.00 14.59 -8.18
CA PHE A 19 -8.56 14.91 -8.19
C PHE A 19 -8.30 16.41 -8.05
N GLU A 20 -9.12 17.27 -8.66
CA GLU A 20 -8.96 18.73 -8.60
C GLU A 20 -9.00 19.28 -7.18
N ALA A 21 -9.78 18.66 -6.31
CA ALA A 21 -9.92 19.10 -4.91
C ALA A 21 -8.72 18.71 -4.03
N LEU A 22 -8.02 17.62 -4.34
CA LEU A 22 -6.99 17.03 -3.48
C LEU A 22 -5.91 18.03 -3.01
N PRO A 23 -5.34 18.91 -3.86
CA PRO A 23 -4.28 19.82 -3.43
C PRO A 23 -4.74 20.86 -2.40
N GLY A 24 -6.04 21.18 -2.38
CA GLY A 24 -6.63 22.19 -1.49
C GLY A 24 -7.28 21.64 -0.22
N MET A 25 -7.40 20.31 -0.09
CA MET A 25 -8.01 19.69 1.09
C MET A 25 -7.12 19.81 2.32
N ALA A 26 -7.71 19.90 3.53
CA ALA A 26 -6.96 19.79 4.76
C ALA A 26 -6.35 18.39 4.91
N LEU A 27 -5.16 18.28 5.52
CA LEU A 27 -4.50 16.97 5.65
C LEU A 27 -5.32 16.00 6.50
N GLU A 28 -6.02 16.50 7.49
CA GLU A 28 -6.91 15.74 8.39
C GLU A 28 -8.12 15.13 7.67
N ASP A 29 -8.50 15.70 6.51
CA ASP A 29 -9.55 15.14 5.64
C ASP A 29 -9.01 14.03 4.72
N LEU A 30 -7.68 14.01 4.50
CA LEU A 30 -7.00 13.08 3.61
C LEU A 30 -6.43 11.85 4.33
N MET A 31 -6.08 12.00 5.63
CA MET A 31 -5.40 10.98 6.42
C MET A 31 -5.76 11.06 7.90
N ALA A 32 -5.37 10.07 8.71
CA ALA A 32 -5.55 10.14 10.16
C ALA A 32 -4.71 11.31 10.75
N PRO A 33 -5.19 11.97 11.84
CA PRO A 33 -4.55 13.17 12.38
C PRO A 33 -3.07 13.00 12.74
N ASP A 34 -2.69 11.86 13.30
CA ASP A 34 -1.30 11.55 13.66
C ASP A 34 -0.38 11.38 12.43
N TRP A 35 -0.93 11.03 11.27
CA TRP A 35 -0.20 11.07 10.00
C TRP A 35 -0.05 12.50 9.48
N ALA A 36 -1.08 13.34 9.60
CA ALA A 36 -1.01 14.74 9.21
C ALA A 36 0.10 15.46 9.99
N ASP A 37 0.17 15.23 11.30
CA ASP A 37 1.24 15.75 12.15
C ASP A 37 2.62 15.23 11.73
N ALA A 38 2.74 13.91 11.51
CA ALA A 38 4.02 13.27 11.18
C ALA A 38 4.56 13.65 9.80
N LEU A 39 3.68 13.99 8.86
CA LEU A 39 4.03 14.38 7.49
C LEU A 39 4.04 15.89 7.27
N SER A 40 3.79 16.70 8.29
CA SER A 40 3.79 18.17 8.20
C SER A 40 5.10 18.75 7.66
N GLY A 41 6.23 18.11 7.95
CA GLY A 41 7.55 18.51 7.44
C GLY A 41 7.77 18.27 5.93
N VAL A 42 6.87 17.56 5.26
CA VAL A 42 6.87 17.27 3.80
C VAL A 42 5.53 17.65 3.16
N GLU A 43 4.80 18.59 3.76
CA GLU A 43 3.50 19.01 3.25
C GLU A 43 3.60 19.65 1.86
N ASP A 44 4.62 20.47 1.62
CA ASP A 44 4.83 21.11 0.31
C ASP A 44 5.07 20.07 -0.79
N GLU A 45 5.86 19.03 -0.52
CA GLU A 45 6.07 17.91 -1.43
C GLU A 45 4.78 17.13 -1.66
N LEU A 46 3.99 16.91 -0.60
CA LEU A 46 2.70 16.25 -0.71
C LEU A 46 1.73 17.06 -1.57
N ARG A 47 1.61 18.37 -1.32
CA ARG A 47 0.79 19.28 -2.12
C ARG A 47 1.22 19.29 -3.59
N SER A 48 2.52 19.33 -3.84
CA SER A 48 3.08 19.27 -5.19
C SER A 48 2.76 17.96 -5.91
N ALA A 49 2.87 16.82 -5.23
CA ALA A 49 2.52 15.52 -5.79
C ALA A 49 1.01 15.40 -6.06
N LEU A 50 0.16 15.91 -5.17
CA LEU A 50 -1.30 15.96 -5.36
C LEU A 50 -1.68 16.91 -6.53
N ALA A 51 -1.01 18.06 -6.66
CA ALA A 51 -1.22 18.97 -7.80
C ALA A 51 -0.80 18.32 -9.13
N PHE A 52 0.31 17.57 -9.13
CA PHE A 52 0.75 16.82 -10.31
C PHE A 52 -0.32 15.81 -10.74
N VAL A 53 -0.85 14.97 -9.84
CA VAL A 53 -1.88 13.98 -10.21
C VAL A 53 -3.20 14.64 -10.63
N ALA A 54 -3.55 15.79 -10.04
CA ALA A 54 -4.72 16.57 -10.44
C ALA A 54 -4.56 17.10 -11.88
N ALA A 55 -3.40 17.65 -12.21
CA ALA A 55 -3.09 18.13 -13.56
C ALA A 55 -3.08 17.01 -14.61
N GLU A 56 -2.51 15.84 -14.29
CA GLU A 56 -2.56 14.66 -15.16
C GLU A 56 -4.01 14.22 -15.43
N ALA A 57 -4.83 14.11 -14.36
CA ALA A 57 -6.21 13.67 -14.48
C ALA A 57 -7.07 14.68 -15.30
N THR A 58 -6.94 15.98 -15.05
CA THR A 58 -7.65 17.03 -15.82
C THR A 58 -7.12 17.16 -17.24
N GLY A 59 -5.84 16.79 -17.47
CA GLY A 59 -5.24 16.68 -18.79
C GLY A 59 -5.69 15.46 -19.61
N GLY A 60 -6.59 14.62 -19.05
CA GLY A 60 -7.14 13.44 -19.71
C GLY A 60 -6.37 12.14 -19.45
N THR A 61 -5.35 12.15 -18.60
CA THR A 61 -4.68 10.92 -18.15
C THR A 61 -5.58 10.17 -17.16
N HIS A 62 -5.87 8.89 -17.42
CA HIS A 62 -6.55 8.06 -16.44
C HIS A 62 -5.58 7.70 -15.30
N VAL A 63 -5.63 8.49 -14.22
CA VAL A 63 -4.79 8.28 -13.03
C VAL A 63 -5.40 7.22 -12.10
N LEU A 64 -4.56 6.35 -11.56
CA LEU A 64 -4.93 5.29 -10.61
C LEU A 64 -4.11 5.42 -9.31
N PRO A 65 -4.70 5.07 -8.16
CA PRO A 65 -6.11 4.73 -7.90
C PRO A 65 -7.02 5.95 -8.02
N ALA A 66 -8.33 5.78 -7.82
CA ALA A 66 -9.28 6.89 -7.72
C ALA A 66 -8.81 7.91 -6.66
N ALA A 67 -9.15 9.19 -6.87
CA ALA A 67 -8.72 10.31 -6.01
C ALA A 67 -8.92 10.03 -4.51
N SER A 68 -10.09 9.51 -4.14
CA SER A 68 -10.40 9.14 -2.76
C SER A 68 -9.49 8.06 -2.17
N ASN A 69 -8.72 7.34 -2.97
CA ASN A 69 -7.86 6.24 -2.53
C ASN A 69 -6.36 6.53 -2.61
N ILE A 70 -5.94 7.70 -3.13
CA ILE A 70 -4.51 8.04 -3.27
C ILE A 70 -3.77 7.91 -1.94
N LEU A 71 -4.34 8.44 -0.85
CA LEU A 71 -3.74 8.43 0.49
C LEU A 71 -4.40 7.41 1.44
N ARG A 72 -5.09 6.39 0.89
CA ARG A 72 -5.81 5.40 1.70
C ARG A 72 -4.94 4.67 2.72
N ALA A 73 -3.68 4.43 2.42
CA ALA A 73 -2.76 3.77 3.33
C ALA A 73 -2.57 4.55 4.66
N PHE A 74 -2.81 5.85 4.65
CA PHE A 74 -2.69 6.73 5.82
C PHE A 74 -4.00 6.97 6.59
N ARG A 75 -5.07 6.24 6.29
CA ARG A 75 -6.34 6.37 7.02
C ARG A 75 -6.37 5.66 8.36
N GLN A 76 -5.58 4.60 8.51
CA GLN A 76 -5.41 3.95 9.80
C GLN A 76 -4.41 4.75 10.63
N PRO A 77 -4.61 4.91 11.95
CA PRO A 77 -3.69 5.67 12.78
C PRO A 77 -2.24 5.20 12.67
N LEU A 78 -1.31 6.14 12.59
CA LEU A 78 0.13 5.87 12.64
C LEU A 78 0.49 5.11 13.92
N ALA A 79 -0.14 5.49 15.05
CA ALA A 79 0.10 4.88 16.35
C ALA A 79 -0.15 3.36 16.37
N ASP A 80 -1.10 2.88 15.57
CA ASP A 80 -1.49 1.46 15.53
C ASP A 80 -0.58 0.59 14.65
N VAL A 81 0.28 1.20 13.82
CA VAL A 81 1.10 0.46 12.86
C VAL A 81 2.11 -0.43 13.60
N LYS A 82 2.09 -1.73 13.38
CA LYS A 82 3.07 -2.69 13.93
C LYS A 82 3.76 -3.55 12.86
N VAL A 83 3.22 -3.56 11.63
CA VAL A 83 3.87 -4.19 10.48
C VAL A 83 3.84 -3.22 9.29
N LEU A 84 4.97 -3.08 8.61
CA LEU A 84 5.05 -2.38 7.33
C LEU A 84 5.24 -3.41 6.22
N ILE A 85 4.36 -3.40 5.21
CA ILE A 85 4.57 -4.12 3.94
C ILE A 85 4.71 -3.06 2.85
N LEU A 86 5.90 -2.99 2.24
CA LEU A 86 6.22 -1.96 1.25
C LEU A 86 6.14 -2.53 -0.17
N GLY A 87 5.26 -1.92 -1.00
CA GLY A 87 5.17 -2.13 -2.44
C GLY A 87 5.93 -1.05 -3.23
N GLN A 88 5.94 -1.17 -4.55
CA GLN A 88 6.57 -0.21 -5.46
C GLN A 88 5.63 0.91 -5.87
N ASP A 89 4.67 0.60 -6.71
CA ASP A 89 3.69 1.48 -7.31
C ASP A 89 2.33 0.76 -7.41
N PRO A 90 1.22 1.48 -7.59
CA PRO A 90 -0.09 0.86 -7.74
C PRO A 90 -0.17 0.01 -9.02
N TYR A 91 -1.08 -0.96 -9.03
CA TYR A 91 -1.39 -1.70 -10.25
C TYR A 91 -1.84 -0.74 -11.36
N PRO A 92 -1.25 -0.83 -12.57
CA PRO A 92 -1.62 0.07 -13.68
C PRO A 92 -2.88 -0.35 -14.41
N THR A 93 -3.47 -1.51 -14.07
CA THR A 93 -4.71 -1.99 -14.67
C THR A 93 -5.89 -1.25 -14.06
N PRO A 94 -6.77 -0.61 -14.87
CA PRO A 94 -7.99 0.02 -14.38
C PRO A 94 -8.82 -0.89 -13.48
N GLY A 95 -9.35 -0.34 -12.37
CA GLY A 95 -10.12 -1.09 -11.38
C GLY A 95 -9.31 -1.95 -10.40
N HIS A 96 -7.98 -2.07 -10.56
CA HIS A 96 -7.15 -2.84 -9.65
C HIS A 96 -6.62 -2.04 -8.46
N ALA A 97 -6.08 -0.85 -8.69
CA ALA A 97 -5.47 -0.04 -7.64
C ALA A 97 -6.53 0.49 -6.66
N VAL A 98 -6.33 0.22 -5.37
CA VAL A 98 -7.24 0.63 -4.28
C VAL A 98 -6.54 1.46 -3.20
N GLY A 99 -5.33 1.95 -3.46
CA GLY A 99 -4.55 2.78 -2.53
C GLY A 99 -3.85 2.01 -1.39
N LEU A 100 -3.85 0.68 -1.46
CA LEU A 100 -3.12 -0.22 -0.56
C LEU A 100 -2.20 -1.11 -1.39
N SER A 101 -0.94 -1.26 -0.98
CA SER A 101 0.01 -2.10 -1.69
C SER A 101 -0.48 -3.55 -1.79
N PHE A 102 -0.29 -4.16 -2.97
CA PHE A 102 -0.70 -5.54 -3.29
C PHE A 102 -2.20 -5.83 -3.26
N ALA A 103 -3.04 -4.96 -2.67
CA ALA A 103 -4.48 -5.14 -2.58
C ALA A 103 -5.19 -4.73 -3.87
N VAL A 104 -6.34 -5.35 -4.10
CA VAL A 104 -7.33 -4.96 -5.11
C VAL A 104 -8.73 -4.99 -4.50
N SER A 105 -9.72 -4.46 -5.22
CA SER A 105 -11.13 -4.59 -4.81
C SER A 105 -11.51 -6.05 -4.57
N GLY A 106 -12.37 -6.28 -3.59
CA GLY A 106 -12.95 -7.61 -3.32
C GLY A 106 -13.65 -8.23 -4.53
N GLN A 107 -14.08 -7.41 -5.48
CA GLN A 107 -14.76 -7.85 -6.71
C GLN A 107 -13.81 -8.11 -7.88
N THR A 108 -12.54 -7.71 -7.79
CA THR A 108 -11.57 -7.85 -8.89
C THR A 108 -11.32 -9.32 -9.20
N ARG A 109 -11.56 -9.70 -10.45
CA ARG A 109 -11.30 -11.05 -10.99
C ARG A 109 -10.68 -10.97 -12.40
N PRO A 110 -9.65 -11.78 -12.70
CA PRO A 110 -8.84 -12.55 -11.74
C PRO A 110 -8.03 -11.62 -10.81
N ILE A 111 -7.64 -12.12 -9.63
CA ILE A 111 -6.72 -11.39 -8.75
C ILE A 111 -5.33 -11.29 -9.40
N PRO A 112 -4.56 -10.21 -9.13
CA PRO A 112 -3.21 -10.06 -9.67
C PRO A 112 -2.28 -11.23 -9.30
N ARG A 113 -1.40 -11.58 -10.23
CA ARG A 113 -0.48 -12.72 -10.05
C ARG A 113 0.43 -12.58 -8.83
N SER A 114 0.88 -11.36 -8.51
CA SER A 114 1.68 -11.12 -7.30
C SER A 114 0.89 -11.45 -6.04
N LEU A 115 -0.39 -11.05 -5.98
CA LEU A 115 -1.28 -11.37 -4.84
C LEU A 115 -1.58 -12.87 -4.76
N SER A 116 -1.79 -13.53 -5.89
CA SER A 116 -1.93 -14.99 -5.93
C SER A 116 -0.68 -15.70 -5.36
N ASN A 117 0.52 -15.20 -5.68
CA ASN A 117 1.76 -15.73 -5.11
C ASN A 117 1.88 -15.45 -3.60
N ILE A 118 1.42 -14.28 -3.12
CA ILE A 118 1.35 -13.96 -1.70
C ILE A 118 0.45 -14.97 -0.98
N TYR A 119 -0.73 -15.29 -1.51
CA TYR A 119 -1.63 -16.27 -0.92
C TYR A 119 -1.04 -17.68 -0.92
N ARG A 120 -0.36 -18.07 -2.00
CA ARG A 120 0.33 -19.36 -2.05
C ARG A 120 1.43 -19.48 -0.99
N GLU A 121 2.20 -18.42 -0.77
CA GLU A 121 3.20 -18.39 0.30
C GLU A 121 2.54 -18.40 1.68
N MET A 122 1.43 -17.69 1.86
CA MET A 122 0.68 -17.68 3.11
C MET A 122 0.12 -19.07 3.46
N GLU A 123 -0.39 -19.80 2.47
CA GLU A 123 -0.82 -21.19 2.62
C GLU A 123 0.35 -22.09 3.05
N SER A 124 1.51 -21.97 2.40
CA SER A 124 2.72 -22.73 2.74
C SER A 124 3.28 -22.38 4.11
N ASP A 125 3.22 -21.12 4.53
CA ASP A 125 3.78 -20.61 5.79
C ASP A 125 2.87 -20.87 6.99
N LEU A 126 1.55 -20.71 6.82
CA LEU A 126 0.58 -20.70 7.92
C LEU A 126 -0.50 -21.79 7.80
N GLY A 127 -0.58 -22.51 6.69
CA GLY A 127 -1.65 -23.46 6.43
C GLY A 127 -3.01 -22.80 6.12
N LEU A 128 -3.04 -21.48 5.87
CA LEU A 128 -4.27 -20.75 5.58
C LEU A 128 -4.63 -20.89 4.10
N PRO A 129 -5.86 -21.34 3.76
CA PRO A 129 -6.25 -21.52 2.38
C PRO A 129 -6.29 -20.18 1.64
N PRO A 130 -5.88 -20.15 0.35
CA PRO A 130 -5.92 -18.92 -0.45
C PRO A 130 -7.35 -18.40 -0.58
N ARG A 131 -7.49 -17.08 -0.55
CA ARG A 131 -8.77 -16.41 -0.78
C ARG A 131 -8.97 -16.14 -2.27
N VAL A 132 -10.23 -16.11 -2.69
CA VAL A 132 -10.62 -15.79 -4.07
C VAL A 132 -10.73 -14.29 -4.33
N HIS A 133 -10.71 -13.46 -3.27
CA HIS A 133 -10.75 -12.00 -3.34
C HIS A 133 -9.39 -11.38 -3.02
N GLY A 134 -9.19 -10.13 -3.43
CA GLY A 134 -7.94 -9.41 -3.21
C GLY A 134 -8.03 -8.25 -2.21
N ASP A 135 -9.09 -8.20 -1.41
CA ASP A 135 -9.23 -7.19 -0.36
C ASP A 135 -8.37 -7.57 0.86
N LEU A 136 -7.40 -6.71 1.17
CA LEU A 136 -6.49 -6.85 2.31
C LEU A 136 -6.82 -5.87 3.45
N SER A 137 -7.98 -5.21 3.44
CA SER A 137 -8.35 -4.20 4.44
C SER A 137 -8.40 -4.77 5.87
N ALA A 138 -8.69 -6.06 6.03
CA ALA A 138 -8.66 -6.71 7.34
C ALA A 138 -7.26 -6.70 7.99
N TRP A 139 -6.19 -6.66 7.21
CA TRP A 139 -4.84 -6.52 7.74
C TRP A 139 -4.58 -5.09 8.23
N THR A 140 -5.09 -4.07 7.51
CA THR A 140 -4.88 -2.67 7.91
C THR A 140 -5.53 -2.40 9.27
N GLY A 141 -6.72 -2.95 9.52
CA GLY A 141 -7.40 -2.88 10.83
C GLY A 141 -6.65 -3.55 11.98
N GLN A 142 -5.56 -4.27 11.70
CA GLN A 142 -4.71 -4.92 12.71
C GLN A 142 -3.32 -4.26 12.83
N GLY A 143 -3.15 -3.07 12.24
CA GLY A 143 -1.90 -2.33 12.27
C GLY A 143 -0.88 -2.76 11.21
N VAL A 144 -1.33 -3.35 10.09
CA VAL A 144 -0.49 -3.58 8.92
C VAL A 144 -0.58 -2.39 7.97
N LEU A 145 0.48 -1.62 7.82
CA LEU A 145 0.59 -0.55 6.85
C LEU A 145 0.96 -1.14 5.48
N LEU A 146 0.02 -1.12 4.55
CA LEU A 146 0.18 -1.55 3.17
C LEU A 146 0.54 -0.33 2.30
N LEU A 147 1.81 0.03 2.25
CA LEU A 147 2.28 1.26 1.61
C LEU A 147 3.01 0.97 0.30
N ASN A 148 2.74 1.74 -0.75
CA ASN A 148 3.58 1.79 -1.95
C ASN A 148 4.61 2.93 -1.83
N ARG A 149 5.76 2.80 -2.50
CA ARG A 149 6.75 3.87 -2.61
C ARG A 149 6.24 5.05 -3.45
N VAL A 150 5.45 4.76 -4.48
CA VAL A 150 4.77 5.72 -5.36
C VAL A 150 3.27 5.48 -5.21
N LEU A 151 2.49 6.54 -4.96
CA LEU A 151 1.08 6.38 -4.56
C LEU A 151 0.09 6.49 -5.72
N SER A 152 0.56 6.83 -6.92
CA SER A 152 -0.26 6.94 -8.11
C SER A 152 0.45 6.40 -9.35
N VAL A 153 -0.30 6.14 -10.41
CA VAL A 153 0.21 5.65 -11.69
C VAL A 153 -0.77 6.01 -12.81
N ALA A 154 -0.29 6.25 -14.03
CA ALA A 154 -1.16 6.33 -15.19
C ALA A 154 -1.61 4.92 -15.61
N ALA A 155 -2.88 4.78 -16.00
CA ALA A 155 -3.43 3.50 -16.46
C ALA A 155 -2.60 2.93 -17.62
N GLY A 156 -2.28 1.65 -17.54
CA GLY A 156 -1.46 0.94 -18.52
C GLY A 156 0.05 1.21 -18.46
N ALA A 157 0.52 2.18 -17.66
CA ALA A 157 1.92 2.64 -17.67
C ALA A 157 2.60 2.47 -16.30
N ALA A 158 2.95 1.23 -15.94
CA ALA A 158 3.64 0.93 -14.67
C ALA A 158 4.86 1.84 -14.45
N GLY A 159 4.99 2.38 -13.23
CA GLY A 159 6.10 3.26 -12.86
C GLY A 159 6.07 4.66 -13.46
N SER A 160 5.01 5.06 -14.17
CA SER A 160 4.91 6.37 -14.84
C SER A 160 5.03 7.58 -13.90
N HIS A 161 4.65 7.43 -12.63
CA HIS A 161 4.72 8.49 -11.62
C HIS A 161 5.93 8.38 -10.68
N ARG A 162 6.94 7.57 -11.02
CA ARG A 162 8.22 7.56 -10.30
C ARG A 162 8.94 8.90 -10.48
N GLY A 163 9.58 9.37 -9.42
CA GLY A 163 10.27 10.67 -9.43
C GLY A 163 9.35 11.88 -9.51
N LYS A 164 8.05 11.71 -9.21
CA LYS A 164 7.06 12.80 -9.18
C LYS A 164 6.75 13.28 -7.76
N GLY A 165 7.66 13.04 -6.81
CA GLY A 165 7.57 13.56 -5.45
C GLY A 165 7.09 12.55 -4.40
N TRP A 166 6.42 11.48 -4.79
CA TRP A 166 5.88 10.49 -3.85
C TRP A 166 6.93 9.86 -2.94
N GLU A 167 8.15 9.68 -3.46
CA GLU A 167 9.23 9.03 -2.73
C GLU A 167 9.69 9.83 -1.50
N ALA A 168 9.63 11.16 -1.53
CA ALA A 168 9.93 12.01 -0.37
C ALA A 168 8.89 11.78 0.74
N ILE A 169 7.61 11.80 0.39
CA ILE A 169 6.49 11.61 1.30
C ILE A 169 6.54 10.22 1.95
N THR A 170 6.73 9.18 1.13
CA THR A 170 6.78 7.80 1.62
C THR A 170 8.06 7.49 2.39
N THR A 171 9.16 8.21 2.12
CA THR A 171 10.37 8.19 2.96
C THR A 171 10.09 8.77 4.35
N ALA A 172 9.43 9.94 4.41
CA ALA A 172 9.01 10.54 5.68
C ALA A 172 8.05 9.62 6.44
N ALA A 173 7.09 8.99 5.75
CA ALA A 173 6.17 8.04 6.34
C ALA A 173 6.89 6.82 6.96
N VAL A 174 7.82 6.20 6.23
CA VAL A 174 8.62 5.07 6.76
C VAL A 174 9.44 5.51 7.97
N THR A 175 10.04 6.70 7.92
CA THR A 175 10.81 7.27 9.05
C THR A 175 9.91 7.53 10.27
N ALA A 176 8.70 8.07 10.05
CA ALA A 176 7.73 8.30 11.12
C ALA A 176 7.30 6.99 11.78
N VAL A 177 6.99 5.94 11.00
CA VAL A 177 6.66 4.61 11.53
C VAL A 177 7.81 4.06 12.37
N ALA A 178 9.05 4.16 11.89
CA ALA A 178 10.24 3.67 12.60
C ALA A 178 10.57 4.49 13.84
N GLY A 179 10.27 5.79 13.84
CA GLY A 179 10.55 6.71 14.95
C GLY A 179 9.54 6.69 16.08
N ARG A 180 8.42 5.95 15.94
CA ARG A 180 7.36 5.91 16.95
C ARG A 180 7.85 5.43 18.30
N ARG A 181 7.32 6.04 19.35
CA ARG A 181 7.57 5.66 20.72
C ARG A 181 6.27 5.45 21.47
N ASN A 182 6.26 4.47 22.38
CA ASN A 182 5.15 4.23 23.28
C ASN A 182 5.13 5.31 24.40
N THR A 183 4.10 5.24 25.26
CA THR A 183 3.94 6.16 26.38
C THR A 183 5.07 6.13 27.41
N ALA A 184 5.87 5.05 27.42
CA ALA A 184 7.06 4.91 28.26
C ALA A 184 8.34 5.46 27.57
N GLY A 185 8.23 6.06 26.38
CA GLY A 185 9.36 6.59 25.62
C GLY A 185 10.19 5.52 24.90
N GLN A 186 9.80 4.23 24.98
CA GLN A 186 10.47 3.14 24.30
C GLN A 186 10.00 3.07 22.84
N GLN A 187 10.82 2.52 21.96
CA GLN A 187 10.44 2.30 20.57
C GLN A 187 9.19 1.40 20.49
N SER A 188 8.20 1.83 19.74
CA SER A 188 6.99 1.03 19.49
C SER A 188 7.33 -0.20 18.66
N PRO A 189 6.69 -1.35 18.91
CA PRO A 189 6.91 -2.55 18.11
C PRO A 189 6.69 -2.28 16.62
N LEU A 190 7.64 -2.77 15.82
CA LEU A 190 7.58 -2.67 14.36
C LEU A 190 8.32 -3.84 13.72
N VAL A 191 7.74 -4.42 12.68
CA VAL A 191 8.41 -5.36 11.77
C VAL A 191 8.17 -4.88 10.34
N ALA A 192 9.22 -4.79 9.53
CA ALA A 192 9.06 -4.49 8.11
C ALA A 192 9.21 -5.76 7.26
N ILE A 193 8.25 -5.98 6.36
CA ILE A 193 8.31 -7.01 5.32
C ILE A 193 8.67 -6.30 4.01
N LEU A 194 9.86 -6.58 3.49
CA LEU A 194 10.43 -5.91 2.33
C LEU A 194 10.60 -6.89 1.18
N TRP A 195 9.74 -6.76 0.17
CA TRP A 195 9.72 -7.64 -0.99
C TRP A 195 10.38 -6.99 -2.21
N GLY A 196 11.57 -7.47 -2.54
CA GLY A 196 12.37 -7.01 -3.67
C GLY A 196 13.27 -5.81 -3.34
N LYS A 197 14.20 -5.52 -4.24
CA LYS A 197 15.28 -4.54 -4.03
C LYS A 197 14.81 -3.12 -3.75
N ASP A 198 13.73 -2.68 -4.40
CA ASP A 198 13.20 -1.32 -4.20
C ASP A 198 12.62 -1.16 -2.78
N ALA A 199 11.96 -2.21 -2.24
CA ALA A 199 11.50 -2.21 -0.87
C ALA A 199 12.68 -2.33 0.11
N GLU A 200 13.67 -3.18 -0.18
CA GLU A 200 14.87 -3.35 0.64
C GLU A 200 15.67 -2.04 0.81
N ALA A 201 15.65 -1.17 -0.21
CA ALA A 201 16.35 0.11 -0.18
C ALA A 201 15.92 1.05 0.96
N VAL A 202 14.74 0.84 1.58
CA VAL A 202 14.29 1.64 2.73
C VAL A 202 14.80 1.11 4.08
N GLN A 203 15.47 -0.05 4.11
CA GLN A 203 15.96 -0.65 5.35
C GLN A 203 16.76 0.32 6.25
N PRO A 204 17.63 1.22 5.71
CA PRO A 204 18.35 2.19 6.53
C PRO A 204 17.43 3.18 7.28
N LEU A 205 16.20 3.39 6.81
CA LEU A 205 15.23 4.31 7.42
C LEU A 205 14.50 3.70 8.62
N LEU A 206 14.61 2.38 8.81
CA LEU A 206 13.81 1.64 9.80
C LEU A 206 14.36 1.70 11.23
N GLY A 207 15.45 2.46 11.49
CA GLY A 207 15.92 2.73 12.85
C GLY A 207 16.30 1.47 13.66
N GLY A 208 16.64 0.36 13.00
CA GLY A 208 16.95 -0.91 13.65
C GLY A 208 15.74 -1.83 13.87
N ALA A 209 14.55 -1.46 13.42
CA ALA A 209 13.40 -2.37 13.47
C ALA A 209 13.69 -3.68 12.71
N PRO A 210 13.26 -4.85 13.22
CA PRO A 210 13.43 -6.11 12.54
C PRO A 210 12.83 -6.12 11.13
N VAL A 211 13.55 -6.76 10.19
CA VAL A 211 13.11 -6.87 8.80
C VAL A 211 12.99 -8.32 8.34
N VAL A 212 12.02 -8.59 7.49
CA VAL A 212 11.86 -9.84 6.75
C VAL A 212 12.03 -9.53 5.28
N VAL A 213 13.20 -9.80 4.73
CA VAL A 213 13.54 -9.54 3.33
C VAL A 213 13.37 -10.80 2.50
N SER A 214 12.83 -10.66 1.30
CA SER A 214 12.79 -11.70 0.27
C SER A 214 12.70 -11.11 -1.14
N ALA A 215 12.75 -11.97 -2.17
CA ALA A 215 12.45 -11.56 -3.53
C ALA A 215 11.01 -11.01 -3.63
N HIS A 216 10.72 -10.22 -4.67
CA HIS A 216 9.37 -9.70 -4.91
C HIS A 216 8.40 -10.83 -5.31
N PRO A 217 7.11 -10.79 -4.89
CA PRO A 217 6.12 -11.84 -5.20
C PRO A 217 5.68 -11.89 -6.67
N SER A 218 6.22 -11.05 -7.55
CA SER A 218 5.88 -11.09 -8.97
C SER A 218 6.26 -12.43 -9.61
N PRO A 219 5.55 -12.88 -10.66
CA PRO A 219 5.90 -14.10 -11.37
C PRO A 219 7.34 -14.16 -11.87
N LEU A 220 7.96 -13.00 -12.14
CA LEU A 220 9.33 -12.90 -12.63
C LEU A 220 10.39 -13.23 -11.57
N SER A 221 10.03 -13.17 -10.28
CA SER A 221 10.99 -13.28 -9.17
C SER A 221 10.55 -14.21 -8.03
N ALA A 222 9.29 -14.59 -7.95
CA ALA A 222 8.76 -15.35 -6.82
C ALA A 222 9.51 -16.68 -6.57
N SER A 223 9.92 -17.39 -7.64
CA SER A 223 10.73 -18.61 -7.53
C SER A 223 12.18 -18.39 -7.10
N ARG A 224 12.63 -17.12 -7.03
CA ARG A 224 14.02 -16.76 -6.70
C ARG A 224 14.18 -16.36 -5.23
N GLY A 225 13.34 -16.90 -4.32
CA GLY A 225 13.43 -16.68 -2.89
C GLY A 225 12.28 -15.92 -2.23
N PHE A 226 11.15 -15.71 -2.94
CA PHE A 226 9.90 -15.31 -2.28
C PHE A 226 9.21 -16.53 -1.69
N PHE A 227 9.01 -17.59 -2.49
CA PHE A 227 8.46 -18.85 -1.97
C PHE A 227 9.41 -19.49 -0.98
N GLY A 228 8.87 -19.88 0.18
CA GLY A 228 9.62 -20.43 1.30
C GLY A 228 10.27 -19.37 2.20
N SER A 229 10.08 -18.07 1.94
CA SER A 229 10.62 -16.98 2.80
C SER A 229 9.88 -16.85 4.14
N ARG A 230 8.67 -17.41 4.25
CA ARG A 230 7.84 -17.47 5.46
C ARG A 230 7.65 -16.09 6.13
N PRO A 231 7.21 -15.06 5.39
CA PRO A 231 7.20 -13.70 5.89
C PRO A 231 6.18 -13.50 7.02
N PHE A 232 5.07 -14.21 6.99
CA PHE A 232 3.96 -14.03 7.92
C PHE A 232 4.25 -14.61 9.31
N SER A 233 4.70 -15.86 9.37
CA SER A 233 5.09 -16.50 10.64
C SER A 233 6.29 -15.82 11.26
N ARG A 234 7.29 -15.41 10.44
CA ARG A 234 8.49 -14.69 10.90
C ARG A 234 8.13 -13.31 11.45
N ALA A 235 7.26 -12.55 10.76
CA ALA A 235 6.79 -11.27 11.27
C ALA A 235 6.09 -11.42 12.63
N ASN A 236 5.22 -12.41 12.77
CA ASN A 236 4.55 -12.69 14.03
C ASN A 236 5.52 -13.11 15.14
N ALA A 237 6.55 -13.89 14.83
CA ALA A 237 7.59 -14.24 15.81
C ALA A 237 8.33 -12.98 16.29
N LEU A 238 8.72 -12.09 15.37
CA LEU A 238 9.40 -10.84 15.68
C LEU A 238 8.53 -9.85 16.46
N LEU A 239 7.22 -9.80 16.20
CA LEU A 239 6.27 -9.00 17.00
C LEU A 239 6.20 -9.52 18.45
N ARG A 240 6.08 -10.85 18.66
CA ARG A 240 6.05 -11.43 20.01
C ARG A 240 7.34 -11.14 20.77
N MET A 241 8.49 -11.19 20.12
CA MET A 241 9.78 -10.82 20.75
C MET A 241 9.82 -9.36 21.22
N GLN A 242 9.03 -8.49 20.61
CA GLN A 242 8.87 -7.08 20.99
C GLN A 242 7.72 -6.86 21.98
N GLY A 243 7.06 -7.93 22.45
CA GLY A 243 5.92 -7.85 23.36
C GLY A 243 4.60 -7.41 22.71
N ALA A 244 4.51 -7.46 21.37
CA ALA A 244 3.31 -7.08 20.64
C ALA A 244 2.48 -8.29 20.21
N ASP A 245 1.17 -8.09 20.10
CA ASP A 245 0.26 -9.11 19.59
C ASP A 245 0.54 -9.42 18.12
N PRO A 246 0.50 -10.70 17.74
CA PRO A 246 0.67 -11.11 16.35
C PRO A 246 -0.47 -10.58 15.46
N VAL A 247 -0.23 -10.53 14.16
CA VAL A 247 -1.27 -10.28 13.16
C VAL A 247 -2.01 -11.58 12.85
N ILE A 248 -3.33 -11.52 12.80
CA ILE A 248 -4.17 -12.58 12.25
C ILE A 248 -4.19 -12.40 10.73
N TRP A 249 -3.36 -13.17 10.04
CA TRP A 249 -3.20 -13.08 8.59
C TRP A 249 -4.38 -13.66 7.80
N GLU A 250 -5.21 -14.45 8.46
CA GLU A 250 -6.41 -14.98 7.81
C GLU A 250 -7.36 -13.85 7.41
N LEU A 251 -7.73 -13.82 6.13
CA LEU A 251 -8.69 -12.86 5.62
C LEU A 251 -10.11 -13.41 5.79
N PRO A 252 -11.08 -12.59 6.22
CA PRO A 252 -12.47 -13.01 6.27
C PRO A 252 -13.00 -13.32 4.87
N PRO A 253 -14.02 -14.18 4.72
CA PRO A 253 -14.76 -14.24 3.48
C PRO A 253 -15.43 -12.89 3.22
N LEU A 254 -15.55 -12.51 1.95
CA LEU A 254 -16.39 -11.35 1.61
C LEU A 254 -17.86 -11.73 1.72
N PRO A 255 -18.69 -10.78 2.15
CA PRO A 255 -20.14 -10.99 2.22
C PRO A 255 -20.76 -11.22 0.84
#